data_962bd7c5f2480242de22af6a857aed6e
#
_entry.id   962bd7c5f2480242de22af6a857aed6e
#
_cell.length_a   1.000
_cell.length_b   1.000
_cell.length_c   1.000
_cell.angle_alpha   90.00
_cell.angle_beta   90.00
_cell.angle_gamma   90.00
#
_symmetry.space_group_name_H-M   'P 1'
#
loop_
_entity.id
_entity.type
_entity.pdbx_description
1 polymer ?
#
loop_
_entity_poly.entity_id
_entity_poly.type
_entity_poly.pdbx_seq_one_letter_code
_entity_poly.pdbx_strand_id
1 'polypeptide(L)'
;MRAQVFHGPGDLRFEEIPVPQPEPGGLVARVDAALTCGTDVKTLRRGHPVMIPRVPTVFGHELAGVVTAVGREVRGVKEGDRIVAANSAPCGACRFCSRGRPNLCEDLLFVNGAYGEHIALPPRLVQRNVVPIGHGLDASIAAFAEPLACALLAAERGGVEAGMTVAVFGHGPLGCLLAMAARQRGAQVIIVGKGGWRLEQVRAMGLGPCLDGPITLDLAAHLRGLTGGRGPEVTVDATGRPEVWEQAIDGVGRGGTVVLFGGCAPGTSVRVDTRRAHYEELALVGAFHHTPTAIRRAVELLESKAIEPGALLSRRVGLGQVKEALAWMERGETMKVAVDPQR
;
A
#
# COMPACT_ATOMS: atom_id res chain seq x y z
N MET A 1 23.84 2.41 -14.52
CA MET A 1 23.12 1.52 -13.57
C MET A 1 22.06 0.74 -14.31
N ARG A 2 21.78 -0.46 -13.86
CA ARG A 2 20.68 -1.27 -14.41
C ARG A 2 19.36 -0.81 -13.82
N ALA A 3 18.29 -0.84 -14.62
CA ALA A 3 16.97 -0.45 -14.18
C ALA A 3 15.86 -1.08 -15.04
N GLN A 4 14.66 -1.19 -14.48
CA GLN A 4 13.44 -1.45 -15.23
C GLN A 4 12.83 -0.12 -15.62
N VAL A 5 12.82 0.17 -16.90
CA VAL A 5 12.35 1.45 -17.47
C VAL A 5 10.98 1.25 -18.11
N PHE A 6 10.00 2.01 -17.65
CA PHE A 6 8.64 2.01 -18.19
C PHE A 6 8.52 3.03 -19.31
N HIS A 7 8.26 2.55 -20.52
CA HIS A 7 8.09 3.35 -21.74
C HIS A 7 6.62 3.64 -22.07
N GLY A 8 5.70 2.94 -21.41
CA GLY A 8 4.26 3.08 -21.60
C GLY A 8 3.53 1.76 -21.32
N PRO A 9 2.19 1.74 -21.44
CA PRO A 9 1.40 0.54 -21.23
C PRO A 9 1.92 -0.66 -22.03
N GLY A 10 2.21 -1.76 -21.34
CA GLY A 10 2.76 -2.99 -21.91
C GLY A 10 4.26 -2.97 -22.17
N ASP A 11 4.92 -1.83 -22.09
CA ASP A 11 6.33 -1.67 -22.44
C ASP A 11 7.19 -1.35 -21.19
N LEU A 12 7.73 -2.42 -20.59
CA LEU A 12 8.69 -2.37 -19.49
C LEU A 12 9.97 -3.06 -19.97
N ARG A 13 11.10 -2.32 -19.95
CA ARG A 13 12.38 -2.77 -20.47
C ARG A 13 13.44 -2.78 -19.38
N PHE A 14 14.30 -3.78 -19.41
CA PHE A 14 15.50 -3.85 -18.57
C PHE A 14 16.64 -3.18 -19.33
N GLU A 15 17.13 -2.05 -18.81
CA GLU A 15 18.09 -1.17 -19.51
C GLU A 15 19.25 -0.75 -18.61
N GLU A 16 20.36 -0.36 -19.25
CA GLU A 16 21.43 0.37 -18.60
C GLU A 16 21.26 1.86 -18.87
N ILE A 17 21.21 2.66 -17.78
CA ILE A 17 21.03 4.09 -17.82
C ILE A 17 22.09 4.78 -16.93
N PRO A 18 22.34 6.09 -17.10
CA PRO A 18 23.25 6.81 -16.21
C PRO A 18 22.83 6.71 -14.74
N VAL A 19 23.79 6.64 -13.82
CA VAL A 19 23.53 6.77 -12.39
C VAL A 19 23.09 8.22 -12.12
N PRO A 20 21.95 8.44 -11.43
CA PRO A 20 21.47 9.79 -11.16
C PRO A 20 22.40 10.54 -10.21
N GLN A 21 22.41 11.87 -10.31
CA GLN A 21 23.13 12.76 -9.39
C GLN A 21 22.13 13.47 -8.48
N PRO A 22 22.50 13.77 -7.24
CA PRO A 22 21.60 14.50 -6.33
C PRO A 22 21.53 15.98 -6.72
N GLU A 23 20.33 16.52 -6.77
CA GLU A 23 20.11 17.98 -6.86
C GLU A 23 20.29 18.65 -5.49
N PRO A 24 20.45 19.98 -5.41
CA PRO A 24 20.50 20.67 -4.11
C PRO A 24 19.28 20.37 -3.25
N GLY A 25 19.48 19.93 -2.02
CA GLY A 25 18.42 19.46 -1.11
C GLY A 25 17.91 18.04 -1.37
N GLY A 26 18.28 17.41 -2.47
CA GLY A 26 17.98 16.03 -2.81
C GLY A 26 19.09 15.05 -2.42
N LEU A 27 18.87 13.76 -2.59
CA LEU A 27 19.87 12.73 -2.36
C LEU A 27 19.74 11.60 -3.39
N VAL A 28 20.76 10.77 -3.48
CA VAL A 28 20.74 9.49 -4.21
C VAL A 28 20.90 8.36 -3.21
N ALA A 29 20.07 7.35 -3.35
CA ALA A 29 20.19 6.12 -2.57
C ALA A 29 20.41 4.92 -3.49
N ARG A 30 21.28 4.01 -3.07
CA ARG A 30 21.31 2.64 -3.58
C ARG A 30 20.08 1.92 -3.05
N VAL A 31 19.36 1.26 -3.92
CA VAL A 31 18.19 0.47 -3.51
C VAL A 31 18.65 -0.92 -3.10
N ASP A 32 18.45 -1.28 -1.84
CA ASP A 32 18.81 -2.60 -1.30
C ASP A 32 17.63 -3.59 -1.41
N ALA A 33 16.41 -3.09 -1.38
CA ALA A 33 15.22 -3.89 -1.64
C ALA A 33 14.09 -3.01 -2.17
N ALA A 34 13.33 -3.55 -3.12
CA ALA A 34 12.04 -3.03 -3.55
C ALA A 34 10.98 -4.12 -3.47
N LEU A 35 9.71 -3.73 -3.44
CA LEU A 35 8.59 -4.68 -3.43
C LEU A 35 7.68 -4.46 -4.63
N THR A 36 7.09 -5.56 -5.12
CA THR A 36 6.08 -5.50 -6.16
C THR A 36 4.72 -5.09 -5.58
N CYS A 37 3.96 -4.31 -6.34
CA CYS A 37 2.64 -3.81 -5.94
C CYS A 37 1.57 -4.12 -7.00
N GLY A 38 0.33 -4.29 -6.57
CA GLY A 38 -0.81 -4.37 -7.49
C GLY A 38 -0.99 -3.11 -8.34
N THR A 39 -0.51 -1.96 -7.86
CA THR A 39 -0.47 -0.71 -8.62
C THR A 39 0.50 -0.81 -9.79
N ASP A 40 1.66 -1.47 -9.63
CA ASP A 40 2.61 -1.70 -10.73
C ASP A 40 1.98 -2.55 -11.83
N VAL A 41 1.28 -3.63 -11.46
CA VAL A 41 0.55 -4.48 -12.42
C VAL A 41 -0.49 -3.67 -13.19
N LYS A 42 -1.31 -2.87 -12.49
CA LYS A 42 -2.31 -1.99 -13.12
C LYS A 42 -1.67 -0.94 -14.02
N THR A 43 -0.56 -0.35 -13.57
CA THR A 43 0.17 0.70 -14.32
C THR A 43 0.84 0.13 -15.56
N LEU A 44 1.47 -1.03 -15.45
CA LEU A 44 2.05 -1.71 -16.62
C LEU A 44 0.98 -2.00 -17.69
N ARG A 45 -0.24 -2.34 -17.29
CA ARG A 45 -1.31 -2.67 -18.22
C ARG A 45 -1.96 -1.45 -18.89
N ARG A 46 -2.18 -0.35 -18.15
CA ARG A 46 -3.00 0.79 -18.62
C ARG A 46 -2.40 2.17 -18.42
N GLY A 47 -1.19 2.26 -17.86
CA GLY A 47 -0.60 3.52 -17.44
C GLY A 47 -1.19 4.05 -16.13
N HIS A 48 -0.58 5.11 -15.63
CA HIS A 48 -1.04 5.86 -14.45
C HIS A 48 -0.64 7.34 -14.57
N PRO A 49 -1.44 8.17 -15.23
CA PRO A 49 -1.03 9.53 -15.62
C PRO A 49 -0.71 10.44 -14.43
N VAL A 50 -1.22 10.12 -13.23
CA VAL A 50 -0.94 10.90 -12.01
C VAL A 50 0.40 10.50 -11.38
N MET A 51 0.66 9.19 -11.23
CA MET A 51 1.92 8.72 -10.62
C MET A 51 3.08 8.74 -11.61
N ILE A 52 2.79 8.55 -12.90
CA ILE A 52 3.78 8.53 -13.98
C ILE A 52 3.31 9.47 -15.09
N PRO A 53 3.48 10.79 -14.90
CA PRO A 53 3.04 11.78 -15.89
C PRO A 53 3.94 11.85 -17.13
N ARG A 54 5.14 11.26 -17.05
CA ARG A 54 6.13 11.27 -18.16
C ARG A 54 6.76 9.90 -18.32
N VAL A 55 6.99 9.51 -19.55
CA VAL A 55 7.76 8.33 -19.95
C VAL A 55 8.86 8.75 -20.91
N PRO A 56 10.02 8.05 -20.96
CA PRO A 56 10.38 6.91 -20.14
C PRO A 56 10.69 7.28 -18.68
N THR A 57 10.44 6.36 -17.73
CA THR A 57 10.80 6.54 -16.32
C THR A 57 11.21 5.21 -15.69
N VAL A 58 12.11 5.24 -14.71
CA VAL A 58 12.42 4.04 -13.91
C VAL A 58 11.20 3.67 -13.08
N PHE A 59 10.85 2.40 -13.07
CA PHE A 59 9.60 1.89 -12.51
C PHE A 59 9.74 1.50 -11.03
N GLY A 60 8.59 1.20 -10.36
CA GLY A 60 8.53 0.78 -8.97
C GLY A 60 8.51 1.93 -7.96
N HIS A 61 7.91 1.68 -6.78
CA HIS A 61 7.63 2.76 -5.83
C HIS A 61 7.70 2.37 -4.34
N GLU A 62 7.95 1.11 -4.00
CA GLU A 62 8.11 0.63 -2.62
C GLU A 62 9.58 0.24 -2.43
N LEU A 63 10.33 0.90 -1.53
CA LEU A 63 11.77 0.67 -1.42
C LEU A 63 12.34 0.94 -0.03
N ALA A 64 13.50 0.29 0.21
CA ALA A 64 14.46 0.65 1.25
C ALA A 64 15.89 0.58 0.67
N GLY A 65 16.81 1.37 1.19
CA GLY A 65 18.16 1.41 0.67
C GLY A 65 19.13 2.17 1.56
N VAL A 66 20.29 2.49 0.99
CA VAL A 66 21.38 3.22 1.65
C VAL A 66 21.72 4.48 0.85
N VAL A 67 21.83 5.60 1.53
CA VAL A 67 22.22 6.88 0.91
C VAL A 67 23.65 6.79 0.41
N THR A 68 23.86 7.08 -0.87
CA THR A 68 25.18 7.04 -1.54
C THR A 68 25.71 8.40 -1.94
N ALA A 69 24.83 9.40 -2.04
CA ALA A 69 25.23 10.78 -2.27
C ALA A 69 24.16 11.74 -1.74
N VAL A 70 24.59 12.87 -1.20
CA VAL A 70 23.70 13.93 -0.73
C VAL A 70 23.97 15.22 -1.48
N GLY A 71 22.92 15.91 -1.88
CA GLY A 71 23.01 17.25 -2.45
C GLY A 71 23.39 18.28 -1.38
N ARG A 72 23.87 19.45 -1.79
CA ARG A 72 24.07 20.57 -0.86
C ARG A 72 22.75 20.89 -0.17
N GLU A 73 22.79 21.34 1.08
CA GLU A 73 21.63 21.73 1.90
C GLU A 73 20.78 20.58 2.49
N VAL A 74 21.08 19.32 2.21
CA VAL A 74 20.43 18.20 2.90
C VAL A 74 20.80 18.24 4.39
N ARG A 75 19.78 18.08 5.23
CA ARG A 75 19.93 18.00 6.71
C ARG A 75 19.24 16.75 7.25
N GLY A 76 19.81 16.20 8.32
CA GLY A 76 19.21 15.07 9.05
C GLY A 76 19.41 13.70 8.40
N VAL A 77 20.03 13.65 7.21
CA VAL A 77 20.41 12.40 6.52
C VAL A 77 21.77 12.58 5.87
N LYS A 78 22.63 11.56 5.92
CA LYS A 78 23.99 11.56 5.38
C LYS A 78 24.29 10.29 4.60
N GLU A 79 25.39 10.30 3.86
CA GLU A 79 25.91 9.11 3.19
C GLU A 79 26.15 7.97 4.18
N GLY A 80 25.76 6.77 3.79
CA GLY A 80 25.79 5.57 4.62
C GLY A 80 24.54 5.34 5.46
N ASP A 81 23.67 6.33 5.62
CA ASP A 81 22.41 6.12 6.35
C ASP A 81 21.49 5.17 5.59
N ARG A 82 20.89 4.24 6.32
CA ARG A 82 19.84 3.37 5.80
C ARG A 82 18.51 4.11 5.89
N ILE A 83 17.73 4.02 4.83
CA ILE A 83 16.49 4.77 4.70
C ILE A 83 15.35 3.95 4.10
N VAL A 84 14.14 4.36 4.42
CA VAL A 84 12.94 4.14 3.64
C VAL A 84 12.57 5.45 2.95
N ALA A 85 12.15 5.39 1.71
CA ALA A 85 11.55 6.52 1.03
C ALA A 85 10.15 6.15 0.56
N ALA A 86 9.18 7.00 0.89
CA ALA A 86 7.85 6.87 0.30
C ALA A 86 7.85 7.38 -1.15
N ASN A 87 6.81 7.00 -1.88
CA ASN A 87 6.70 7.33 -3.31
C ASN A 87 6.06 8.70 -3.59
N SER A 88 5.77 9.50 -2.56
CA SER A 88 5.19 10.83 -2.76
C SER A 88 5.54 11.81 -1.65
N ALA A 89 5.42 13.10 -1.95
CA ALA A 89 5.57 14.17 -0.98
C ALA A 89 4.54 15.29 -1.19
N PRO A 90 3.79 15.69 -0.14
CA PRO A 90 2.86 16.82 -0.21
C PRO A 90 3.62 18.16 -0.22
N CYS A 91 3.01 19.21 -0.78
CA CYS A 91 3.59 20.56 -0.78
C CYS A 91 3.70 21.17 0.63
N GLY A 92 2.82 20.80 1.54
CA GLY A 92 2.78 21.29 2.93
C GLY A 92 2.06 22.63 3.13
N ALA A 93 1.59 23.30 2.06
CA ALA A 93 1.04 24.64 2.14
C ALA A 93 -0.38 24.80 1.58
N CYS A 94 -0.87 23.88 0.72
CA CYS A 94 -2.20 23.98 0.15
C CYS A 94 -3.30 23.75 1.19
N ARG A 95 -4.55 24.08 0.84
CA ARG A 95 -5.71 23.95 1.74
C ARG A 95 -5.91 22.55 2.33
N PHE A 96 -5.51 21.49 1.62
CA PHE A 96 -5.61 20.14 2.15
C PHE A 96 -4.51 19.85 3.15
N CYS A 97 -3.28 20.28 2.85
CA CYS A 97 -2.16 20.15 3.78
C CYS A 97 -2.42 20.90 5.10
N SER A 98 -2.92 22.13 5.05
CA SER A 98 -3.25 22.93 6.22
C SER A 98 -4.40 22.36 7.07
N ARG A 99 -5.24 21.50 6.48
CA ARG A 99 -6.35 20.82 7.17
C ARG A 99 -5.99 19.40 7.64
N GLY A 100 -4.71 19.02 7.66
CA GLY A 100 -4.27 17.68 8.08
C GLY A 100 -4.62 16.56 7.09
N ARG A 101 -4.83 16.90 5.81
CA ARG A 101 -5.10 15.94 4.74
C ARG A 101 -4.05 15.98 3.62
N PRO A 102 -2.75 15.81 3.94
CA PRO A 102 -1.66 15.95 2.97
C PRO A 102 -1.71 14.90 1.84
N ASN A 103 -2.37 13.77 2.05
CA ASN A 103 -2.65 12.77 1.03
C ASN A 103 -3.54 13.28 -0.12
N LEU A 104 -4.30 14.36 0.10
CA LEU A 104 -5.12 15.05 -0.89
C LEU A 104 -4.48 16.34 -1.39
N CYS A 105 -3.16 16.47 -1.24
CA CYS A 105 -2.41 17.67 -1.66
C CYS A 105 -2.69 18.02 -3.12
N GLU A 106 -2.94 19.30 -3.41
CA GLU A 106 -3.21 19.80 -4.77
C GLU A 106 -1.96 19.69 -5.68
N ASP A 107 -0.78 19.67 -5.07
CA ASP A 107 0.52 19.48 -5.73
C ASP A 107 1.25 18.30 -5.06
N LEU A 108 0.67 17.11 -5.15
CA LEU A 108 1.28 15.88 -4.63
C LEU A 108 2.36 15.40 -5.60
N LEU A 109 3.62 15.53 -5.18
CA LEU A 109 4.76 15.03 -5.95
C LEU A 109 4.82 13.50 -5.85
N PHE A 110 4.86 12.82 -7.00
CA PHE A 110 5.12 11.37 -7.05
C PHE A 110 6.54 11.08 -7.55
N VAL A 111 7.16 10.04 -6.97
CA VAL A 111 8.50 9.55 -7.33
C VAL A 111 8.42 8.05 -7.59
N ASN A 112 9.01 7.62 -8.70
CA ASN A 112 9.20 6.24 -9.09
C ASN A 112 10.69 5.95 -9.24
N GLY A 113 11.10 4.68 -9.25
CA GLY A 113 12.51 4.32 -9.43
C GLY A 113 12.99 3.19 -8.54
N ALA A 114 12.08 2.55 -7.80
CA ALA A 114 12.44 1.45 -6.89
C ALA A 114 13.03 0.23 -7.62
N TYR A 115 12.73 0.04 -8.90
CA TYR A 115 13.32 -1.02 -9.71
C TYR A 115 14.54 -0.53 -10.50
N GLY A 116 15.43 0.20 -9.86
CA GLY A 116 16.74 0.59 -10.32
C GLY A 116 17.79 0.34 -9.24
N GLU A 117 19.05 0.17 -9.62
CA GLU A 117 20.14 0.01 -8.65
C GLU A 117 20.29 1.26 -7.74
N HIS A 118 19.96 2.44 -8.27
CA HIS A 118 19.96 3.71 -7.54
C HIS A 118 18.70 4.53 -7.87
N ILE A 119 18.30 5.36 -6.93
CA ILE A 119 17.18 6.29 -7.08
C ILE A 119 17.58 7.70 -6.63
N ALA A 120 17.23 8.72 -7.41
CA ALA A 120 17.31 10.11 -6.97
C ALA A 120 16.02 10.48 -6.24
N LEU A 121 16.16 11.02 -5.04
CA LEU A 121 15.06 11.49 -4.21
C LEU A 121 15.09 13.02 -4.15
N PRO A 122 14.07 13.71 -4.68
CA PRO A 122 14.04 15.17 -4.76
C PRO A 122 13.89 15.83 -3.39
N PRO A 123 14.23 17.11 -3.24
CA PRO A 123 14.26 17.83 -1.97
C PRO A 123 12.98 17.73 -1.15
N ARG A 124 11.83 17.85 -1.80
CA ARG A 124 10.53 17.77 -1.14
C ARG A 124 10.30 16.38 -0.51
N LEU A 125 10.72 15.32 -1.20
CA LEU A 125 10.62 13.96 -0.68
C LEU A 125 11.58 13.75 0.50
N VAL A 126 12.82 14.22 0.37
CA VAL A 126 13.84 14.16 1.44
C VAL A 126 13.31 14.83 2.71
N GLN A 127 12.73 16.01 2.60
CA GLN A 127 12.21 16.77 3.74
C GLN A 127 10.97 16.14 4.39
N ARG A 128 10.15 15.42 3.65
CA ARG A 128 8.83 14.97 4.08
C ARG A 128 8.73 13.47 4.37
N ASN A 129 9.31 12.65 3.51
CA ASN A 129 9.02 11.22 3.43
C ASN A 129 10.24 10.32 3.18
N VAL A 130 11.45 10.80 3.48
CA VAL A 130 12.62 9.97 3.71
C VAL A 130 12.74 9.77 5.22
N VAL A 131 12.80 8.52 5.65
CA VAL A 131 12.88 8.15 7.07
C VAL A 131 14.11 7.26 7.27
N PRO A 132 15.09 7.70 8.09
CA PRO A 132 16.19 6.84 8.52
C PRO A 132 15.67 5.61 9.28
N ILE A 133 16.33 4.46 9.08
CA ILE A 133 15.99 3.19 9.72
C ILE A 133 17.22 2.58 10.40
N GLY A 134 16.98 1.82 11.48
CA GLY A 134 18.02 1.14 12.22
C GLY A 134 18.66 -0.02 11.43
N HIS A 135 19.88 -0.40 11.84
CA HIS A 135 20.64 -1.48 11.19
C HIS A 135 19.99 -2.86 11.32
N GLY A 136 19.17 -3.08 12.34
CA GLY A 136 18.53 -4.37 12.61
C GLY A 136 17.33 -4.70 11.73
N LEU A 137 16.78 -3.73 10.99
CA LEU A 137 15.62 -3.97 10.13
C LEU A 137 16.04 -4.46 8.75
N ASP A 138 15.57 -5.65 8.33
CA ASP A 138 15.80 -6.16 6.97
C ASP A 138 15.25 -5.21 5.92
N ALA A 139 15.99 -4.97 4.83
CA ALA A 139 15.59 -4.00 3.80
C ALA A 139 14.27 -4.37 3.13
N SER A 140 14.03 -5.67 2.88
CA SER A 140 12.76 -6.11 2.27
C SER A 140 11.57 -5.98 3.22
N ILE A 141 11.80 -6.00 4.53
CA ILE A 141 10.76 -5.69 5.53
C ILE A 141 10.57 -4.18 5.62
N ALA A 142 11.64 -3.40 5.62
CA ALA A 142 11.58 -1.94 5.62
C ALA A 142 10.80 -1.38 4.42
N ALA A 143 10.95 -1.98 3.24
CA ALA A 143 10.23 -1.59 2.03
C ALA A 143 8.69 -1.71 2.14
N PHE A 144 8.16 -2.44 3.14
CA PHE A 144 6.73 -2.44 3.45
C PHE A 144 6.24 -1.13 4.08
N ALA A 145 7.10 -0.20 4.44
CA ALA A 145 6.68 1.04 5.11
C ALA A 145 5.66 1.84 4.27
N GLU A 146 5.82 1.90 2.94
CA GLU A 146 4.86 2.60 2.07
C GLU A 146 3.49 1.94 2.09
N PRO A 147 3.32 0.65 1.71
CA PRO A 147 1.98 0.03 1.70
C PRO A 147 1.39 -0.15 3.10
N LEU A 148 2.20 -0.31 4.15
CA LEU A 148 1.72 -0.35 5.52
C LEU A 148 1.18 1.03 5.95
N ALA A 149 1.84 2.12 5.59
CA ALA A 149 1.34 3.47 5.87
C ALA A 149 -0.03 3.73 5.22
N CYS A 150 -0.26 3.20 4.02
CA CYS A 150 -1.56 3.23 3.36
C CYS A 150 -2.62 2.47 4.18
N ALA A 151 -2.29 1.28 4.68
CA ALA A 151 -3.19 0.48 5.53
C ALA A 151 -3.48 1.17 6.88
N LEU A 152 -2.46 1.78 7.51
CA LEU A 152 -2.63 2.54 8.76
C LEU A 152 -3.56 3.73 8.58
N LEU A 153 -3.40 4.49 7.48
CA LEU A 153 -4.31 5.60 7.17
C LEU A 153 -5.74 5.11 6.92
N ALA A 154 -5.92 3.97 6.24
CA ALA A 154 -7.25 3.41 6.01
C ALA A 154 -7.93 2.99 7.32
N ALA A 155 -7.19 2.35 8.24
CA ALA A 155 -7.71 2.00 9.57
C ALA A 155 -8.08 3.26 10.40
N GLU A 156 -7.27 4.33 10.32
CA GLU A 156 -7.57 5.62 10.94
C GLU A 156 -8.85 6.24 10.36
N ARG A 157 -9.00 6.25 9.01
CA ARG A 157 -10.19 6.81 8.34
C ARG A 157 -11.46 6.01 8.65
N GLY A 158 -11.33 4.72 8.87
CA GLY A 158 -12.41 3.86 9.32
C GLY A 158 -12.78 4.03 10.79
N GLY A 159 -12.04 4.83 11.55
CA GLY A 159 -12.26 4.98 12.98
C GLY A 159 -12.04 3.66 13.76
N VAL A 160 -11.13 2.80 13.27
CA VAL A 160 -10.89 1.49 13.91
C VAL A 160 -10.34 1.69 15.33
N GLU A 161 -11.00 1.07 16.31
CA GLU A 161 -10.65 1.11 17.74
C GLU A 161 -10.62 -0.28 18.35
N ALA A 162 -10.04 -0.39 19.54
CA ALA A 162 -9.96 -1.63 20.28
C ALA A 162 -11.36 -2.20 20.60
N GLY A 163 -11.51 -3.51 20.43
CA GLY A 163 -12.76 -4.23 20.65
C GLY A 163 -13.73 -4.23 19.47
N MET A 164 -13.54 -3.37 18.46
CA MET A 164 -14.34 -3.41 17.22
C MET A 164 -14.04 -4.68 16.40
N THR A 165 -15.00 -5.10 15.60
CA THR A 165 -14.82 -6.09 14.54
C THR A 165 -14.67 -5.39 13.20
N VAL A 166 -13.59 -5.70 12.48
CA VAL A 166 -13.28 -5.18 11.15
C VAL A 166 -13.35 -6.31 10.13
N ALA A 167 -14.22 -6.19 9.13
CA ALA A 167 -14.23 -7.13 8.01
C ALA A 167 -13.44 -6.55 6.82
N VAL A 168 -12.36 -7.24 6.43
CA VAL A 168 -11.50 -6.86 5.32
C VAL A 168 -11.85 -7.66 4.08
N PHE A 169 -12.34 -7.00 3.06
CA PHE A 169 -12.69 -7.59 1.77
C PHE A 169 -11.48 -7.55 0.84
N GLY A 170 -10.90 -8.71 0.64
CA GLY A 170 -9.67 -8.90 -0.14
C GLY A 170 -8.56 -9.55 0.70
N HIS A 171 -8.02 -10.63 0.20
CA HIS A 171 -6.99 -11.46 0.83
C HIS A 171 -5.63 -11.38 0.11
N GLY A 172 -5.41 -10.28 -0.60
CA GLY A 172 -4.11 -9.92 -1.17
C GLY A 172 -3.20 -9.21 -0.16
N PRO A 173 -1.98 -8.84 -0.56
CA PRO A 173 -1.01 -8.20 0.34
C PRO A 173 -1.58 -6.98 1.09
N LEU A 174 -2.32 -6.11 0.39
CA LEU A 174 -2.93 -4.94 1.00
C LEU A 174 -4.01 -5.30 2.02
N GLY A 175 -4.87 -6.28 1.71
CA GLY A 175 -5.88 -6.75 2.67
C GLY A 175 -5.25 -7.33 3.94
N CYS A 176 -4.14 -8.05 3.82
CA CYS A 176 -3.39 -8.54 4.97
C CYS A 176 -2.78 -7.40 5.79
N LEU A 177 -2.20 -6.39 5.14
CA LEU A 177 -1.67 -5.20 5.83
C LEU A 177 -2.78 -4.41 6.54
N LEU A 178 -3.97 -4.28 5.95
CA LEU A 178 -5.16 -3.70 6.59
C LEU A 178 -5.59 -4.51 7.82
N ALA A 179 -5.59 -5.84 7.71
CA ALA A 179 -5.87 -6.73 8.83
C ALA A 179 -4.84 -6.56 9.97
N MET A 180 -3.55 -6.50 9.63
CA MET A 180 -2.48 -6.25 10.61
C MET A 180 -2.62 -4.87 11.26
N ALA A 181 -2.92 -3.82 10.50
CA ALA A 181 -3.15 -2.47 11.00
C ALA A 181 -4.36 -2.39 11.94
N ALA A 182 -5.46 -3.07 11.61
CA ALA A 182 -6.64 -3.13 12.47
C ALA A 182 -6.35 -3.88 13.78
N ARG A 183 -5.67 -5.01 13.71
CA ARG A 183 -5.26 -5.78 14.91
C ARG A 183 -4.30 -5.00 15.80
N GLN A 184 -3.37 -4.26 15.22
CA GLN A 184 -2.44 -3.40 15.96
C GLN A 184 -3.19 -2.33 16.77
N ARG A 185 -4.38 -1.92 16.33
CA ARG A 185 -5.29 -1.02 17.05
C ARG A 185 -6.20 -1.74 18.05
N GLY A 186 -6.06 -3.06 18.21
CA GLY A 186 -6.86 -3.87 19.15
C GLY A 186 -8.20 -4.36 18.61
N ALA A 187 -8.44 -4.25 17.31
CA ALA A 187 -9.66 -4.76 16.69
C ALA A 187 -9.59 -6.26 16.41
N GLN A 188 -10.75 -6.92 16.40
CA GLN A 188 -10.92 -8.26 15.85
C GLN A 188 -11.08 -8.16 14.33
N VAL A 189 -10.50 -9.11 13.58
CA VAL A 189 -10.52 -9.04 12.11
C VAL A 189 -11.20 -10.29 11.54
N ILE A 190 -12.05 -10.07 10.55
CA ILE A 190 -12.59 -11.11 9.66
C ILE A 190 -12.07 -10.82 8.27
N ILE A 191 -11.47 -11.81 7.59
CA ILE A 191 -10.99 -11.65 6.22
C ILE A 191 -11.97 -12.32 5.27
N VAL A 192 -12.41 -11.58 4.27
CA VAL A 192 -13.31 -12.05 3.22
C VAL A 192 -12.52 -12.19 1.92
N GLY A 193 -12.47 -13.39 1.40
CA GLY A 193 -11.75 -13.70 0.17
C GLY A 193 -12.44 -14.76 -0.66
N LYS A 194 -11.95 -14.94 -1.90
CA LYS A 194 -12.36 -16.02 -2.78
C LYS A 194 -11.28 -17.08 -2.75
N GLY A 195 -11.57 -18.28 -2.32
CA GLY A 195 -10.74 -19.47 -2.20
C GLY A 195 -9.37 -19.52 -2.90
N GLY A 196 -8.74 -20.67 -2.84
CA GLY A 196 -7.44 -20.90 -3.47
C GLY A 196 -6.25 -20.57 -2.58
N TRP A 197 -5.06 -20.76 -3.13
CA TRP A 197 -3.78 -20.70 -2.45
C TRP A 197 -3.59 -19.46 -1.54
N ARG A 198 -3.95 -18.26 -2.03
CA ARG A 198 -3.78 -17.03 -1.24
C ARG A 198 -4.60 -17.03 0.06
N LEU A 199 -5.84 -17.52 0.02
CA LEU A 199 -6.68 -17.56 1.22
C LEU A 199 -6.13 -18.55 2.25
N GLU A 200 -5.54 -19.65 1.81
CA GLU A 200 -4.87 -20.61 2.70
C GLU A 200 -3.63 -19.99 3.36
N GLN A 201 -2.83 -19.24 2.61
CA GLN A 201 -1.71 -18.49 3.17
C GLN A 201 -2.18 -17.50 4.25
N VAL A 202 -3.28 -16.79 3.99
CA VAL A 202 -3.84 -15.85 4.97
C VAL A 202 -4.37 -16.55 6.21
N ARG A 203 -4.99 -17.73 6.06
CA ARG A 203 -5.36 -18.57 7.20
C ARG A 203 -4.16 -18.98 8.05
N ALA A 204 -3.08 -19.39 7.41
CA ALA A 204 -1.82 -19.75 8.07
C ALA A 204 -1.18 -18.58 8.83
N MET A 205 -1.39 -17.32 8.39
CA MET A 205 -0.93 -16.12 9.10
C MET A 205 -1.69 -15.85 10.40
N GLY A 206 -2.85 -16.50 10.64
CA GLY A 206 -3.61 -16.35 11.88
C GLY A 206 -4.14 -14.92 12.12
N LEU A 207 -4.41 -14.16 11.05
CA LEU A 207 -4.87 -12.77 11.16
C LEU A 207 -6.32 -12.65 11.64
N GLY A 208 -7.10 -13.71 11.55
CA GLY A 208 -8.49 -13.81 11.98
C GLY A 208 -9.26 -14.85 11.17
N PRO A 209 -10.55 -15.08 11.48
CA PRO A 209 -11.42 -15.92 10.67
C PRO A 209 -11.40 -15.50 9.19
N CYS A 210 -11.29 -16.49 8.30
CA CYS A 210 -11.29 -16.29 6.87
C CYS A 210 -12.56 -16.87 6.25
N LEU A 211 -13.42 -16.02 5.73
CA LEU A 211 -14.59 -16.41 4.96
C LEU A 211 -14.19 -16.65 3.50
N ASP A 212 -14.45 -17.86 3.04
CA ASP A 212 -14.37 -18.19 1.63
C ASP A 212 -15.76 -17.96 1.02
N GLY A 213 -15.94 -16.77 0.47
CA GLY A 213 -17.23 -16.36 -0.07
C GLY A 213 -17.21 -16.22 -1.58
N PRO A 214 -17.84 -17.12 -2.36
CA PRO A 214 -18.30 -16.73 -3.67
C PRO A 214 -19.29 -15.57 -3.52
N ILE A 215 -19.32 -14.66 -4.47
CA ILE A 215 -20.23 -13.49 -4.57
C ILE A 215 -21.73 -13.87 -4.38
N THR A 216 -22.06 -15.17 -4.43
CA THR A 216 -23.43 -15.71 -4.37
C THR A 216 -23.93 -16.11 -2.97
N LEU A 217 -23.08 -16.10 -1.93
CA LEU A 217 -23.52 -16.33 -0.56
C LEU A 217 -24.07 -15.04 0.06
N ASP A 218 -25.07 -15.15 0.92
CA ASP A 218 -25.48 -14.03 1.78
C ASP A 218 -24.36 -13.73 2.79
N LEU A 219 -23.34 -13.04 2.28
CA LEU A 219 -22.14 -12.69 3.02
C LEU A 219 -22.47 -11.78 4.21
N ALA A 220 -23.47 -10.93 4.07
CA ALA A 220 -23.94 -10.07 5.15
C ALA A 220 -24.51 -10.90 6.31
N ALA A 221 -25.29 -11.96 6.02
CA ALA A 221 -25.79 -12.87 7.07
C ALA A 221 -24.65 -13.62 7.75
N HIS A 222 -23.62 -14.08 7.01
CA HIS A 222 -22.45 -14.72 7.60
C HIS A 222 -21.66 -13.80 8.52
N LEU A 223 -21.42 -12.54 8.10
CA LEU A 223 -20.76 -11.54 8.92
C LEU A 223 -21.56 -11.24 10.19
N ARG A 224 -22.89 -11.12 10.07
CA ARG A 224 -23.77 -10.99 11.25
C ARG A 224 -23.65 -12.22 12.17
N GLY A 225 -23.63 -13.41 11.62
CA GLY A 225 -23.47 -14.65 12.42
C GLY A 225 -22.18 -14.65 13.25
N LEU A 226 -21.06 -14.19 12.67
CA LEU A 226 -19.77 -14.11 13.36
C LEU A 226 -19.68 -12.94 14.37
N THR A 227 -20.62 -12.03 14.36
CA THR A 227 -20.64 -10.82 15.20
C THR A 227 -21.86 -10.77 16.15
N GLY A 228 -22.44 -11.91 16.46
CA GLY A 228 -23.60 -11.99 17.37
C GLY A 228 -24.83 -11.24 16.85
N GLY A 229 -25.06 -11.25 15.55
CA GLY A 229 -26.19 -10.61 14.88
C GLY A 229 -26.02 -9.15 14.52
N ARG A 230 -24.95 -8.48 14.99
CA ARG A 230 -24.76 -7.03 14.84
C ARG A 230 -24.17 -6.61 13.48
N GLY A 231 -23.34 -7.44 12.89
CA GLY A 231 -22.44 -7.08 11.79
C GLY A 231 -21.15 -6.41 12.29
N PRO A 232 -20.08 -6.36 11.48
CA PRO A 232 -18.84 -5.66 11.83
C PRO A 232 -19.06 -4.15 11.92
N GLU A 233 -18.39 -3.49 12.87
CA GLU A 233 -18.40 -2.04 13.04
C GLU A 233 -17.70 -1.32 11.88
N VAL A 234 -16.71 -1.98 11.26
CA VAL A 234 -16.01 -1.44 10.09
C VAL A 234 -15.88 -2.51 9.01
N THR A 235 -16.17 -2.14 7.77
CA THR A 235 -15.82 -2.95 6.60
C THR A 235 -14.81 -2.18 5.75
N VAL A 236 -13.81 -2.89 5.17
CA VAL A 236 -12.77 -2.26 4.34
C VAL A 236 -12.66 -3.02 3.03
N ASP A 237 -12.86 -2.35 1.89
CA ASP A 237 -12.51 -2.95 0.60
C ASP A 237 -11.04 -2.72 0.25
N ALA A 238 -10.33 -3.81 -0.06
CA ALA A 238 -8.95 -3.82 -0.55
C ALA A 238 -8.83 -4.32 -2.01
N THR A 239 -9.94 -4.49 -2.73
CA THR A 239 -9.96 -5.11 -4.07
C THR A 239 -10.04 -4.11 -5.20
N GLY A 240 -10.80 -3.03 -5.01
CA GLY A 240 -11.11 -2.06 -6.05
C GLY A 240 -12.05 -2.61 -7.12
N ARG A 241 -13.02 -3.43 -6.71
CA ARG A 241 -14.06 -4.00 -7.57
C ARG A 241 -15.43 -3.49 -7.12
N PRO A 242 -16.25 -2.91 -8.02
CA PRO A 242 -17.54 -2.34 -7.65
C PRO A 242 -18.45 -3.31 -6.90
N GLU A 243 -18.52 -4.57 -7.34
CA GLU A 243 -19.33 -5.60 -6.70
C GLU A 243 -18.86 -5.94 -5.28
N VAL A 244 -17.57 -5.78 -4.99
CA VAL A 244 -17.02 -5.98 -3.63
C VAL A 244 -17.28 -4.76 -2.75
N TRP A 245 -17.28 -3.56 -3.33
CA TRP A 245 -17.73 -2.36 -2.62
C TRP A 245 -19.18 -2.50 -2.16
N GLU A 246 -20.08 -2.98 -3.04
CA GLU A 246 -21.47 -3.27 -2.68
C GLU A 246 -21.56 -4.29 -1.54
N GLN A 247 -20.79 -5.38 -1.61
CA GLN A 247 -20.73 -6.37 -0.53
C GLN A 247 -20.21 -5.80 0.80
N ALA A 248 -19.21 -4.92 0.75
CA ALA A 248 -18.70 -4.26 1.95
C ALA A 248 -19.76 -3.32 2.58
N ILE A 249 -20.53 -2.61 1.73
CA ILE A 249 -21.66 -1.77 2.16
C ILE A 249 -22.77 -2.63 2.77
N ASP A 250 -23.12 -3.74 2.15
CA ASP A 250 -24.18 -4.64 2.65
C ASP A 250 -23.76 -5.41 3.90
N GLY A 251 -22.47 -5.64 4.06
CA GLY A 251 -21.90 -6.40 5.17
C GLY A 251 -21.72 -5.62 6.46
N VAL A 252 -21.68 -4.30 6.42
CA VAL A 252 -21.43 -3.47 7.61
C VAL A 252 -22.65 -3.47 8.56
N GLY A 253 -22.38 -3.41 9.87
CA GLY A 253 -23.41 -3.27 10.91
C GLY A 253 -24.01 -1.86 10.98
N ARG A 254 -25.08 -1.70 11.76
CA ARG A 254 -25.72 -0.40 12.01
C ARG A 254 -24.75 0.57 12.69
N GLY A 255 -24.75 1.82 12.28
CA GLY A 255 -23.81 2.84 12.77
C GLY A 255 -22.37 2.62 12.29
N GLY A 256 -22.16 1.64 11.40
CA GLY A 256 -20.81 1.24 10.99
C GLY A 256 -20.23 2.06 9.84
N THR A 257 -18.93 1.90 9.65
CA THR A 257 -18.16 2.61 8.64
C THR A 257 -17.67 1.67 7.54
N VAL A 258 -17.88 2.05 6.28
CA VAL A 258 -17.35 1.37 5.10
C VAL A 258 -16.15 2.15 4.58
N VAL A 259 -14.97 1.57 4.59
CA VAL A 259 -13.75 2.18 4.05
C VAL A 259 -13.53 1.70 2.61
N LEU A 260 -13.69 2.60 1.67
CA LEU A 260 -13.51 2.38 0.24
C LEU A 260 -12.05 2.69 -0.11
N PHE A 261 -11.16 1.68 0.02
CA PHE A 261 -9.72 1.84 -0.17
C PHE A 261 -9.26 1.35 -1.54
N GLY A 262 -9.71 0.19 -1.98
CA GLY A 262 -9.37 -0.32 -3.30
C GLY A 262 -9.95 0.57 -4.40
N GLY A 263 -9.09 1.20 -5.21
CA GLY A 263 -9.54 2.07 -6.31
C GLY A 263 -10.17 1.26 -7.44
N CYS A 264 -11.43 1.54 -7.75
CA CYS A 264 -12.17 0.99 -8.90
C CYS A 264 -11.72 1.60 -10.23
N ALA A 265 -12.11 0.98 -11.34
CA ALA A 265 -11.87 1.53 -12.66
C ALA A 265 -12.69 2.82 -12.89
N PRO A 266 -12.19 3.80 -13.65
CA PRO A 266 -12.97 4.98 -14.01
C PRO A 266 -14.29 4.60 -14.70
N GLY A 267 -15.34 5.38 -14.43
CA GLY A 267 -16.67 5.18 -15.03
C GLY A 267 -17.52 4.09 -14.37
N THR A 268 -17.00 3.41 -13.32
CA THR A 268 -17.79 2.45 -12.54
C THR A 268 -18.65 3.17 -11.48
N SER A 269 -19.75 2.53 -11.09
CA SER A 269 -20.65 2.99 -10.03
C SER A 269 -21.09 1.81 -9.16
N VAL A 270 -21.58 2.10 -7.96
CA VAL A 270 -22.10 1.12 -7.01
C VAL A 270 -23.48 1.55 -6.53
N ARG A 271 -24.30 0.58 -6.12
CA ARG A 271 -25.61 0.83 -5.52
C ARG A 271 -25.47 0.94 -4.02
N VAL A 272 -26.21 1.88 -3.45
CA VAL A 272 -26.34 2.05 -1.99
C VAL A 272 -27.84 2.02 -1.66
N ASP A 273 -28.24 1.10 -0.77
CA ASP A 273 -29.60 1.10 -0.23
C ASP A 273 -29.81 2.34 0.62
N THR A 274 -30.62 3.27 0.13
CA THR A 274 -30.88 4.55 0.81
C THR A 274 -31.56 4.38 2.16
N ARG A 275 -32.38 3.33 2.33
CA ARG A 275 -33.02 3.02 3.61
C ARG A 275 -31.97 2.62 4.64
N ARG A 276 -31.03 1.74 4.28
CA ARG A 276 -29.93 1.35 5.15
C ARG A 276 -29.01 2.54 5.45
N ALA A 277 -28.60 3.26 4.41
CA ALA A 277 -27.70 4.40 4.57
C ALA A 277 -28.26 5.43 5.57
N HIS A 278 -29.59 5.72 5.49
CA HIS A 278 -30.24 6.71 6.34
C HIS A 278 -30.61 6.16 7.73
N TYR A 279 -31.39 5.07 7.78
CA TYR A 279 -31.96 4.58 9.07
C TYR A 279 -30.99 3.73 9.90
N GLU A 280 -29.88 3.28 9.30
CA GLU A 280 -28.81 2.57 9.98
C GLU A 280 -27.56 3.45 10.16
N GLU A 281 -27.64 4.74 9.75
CA GLU A 281 -26.58 5.76 9.92
C GLU A 281 -25.20 5.27 9.41
N LEU A 282 -25.16 4.71 8.18
CA LEU A 282 -23.91 4.19 7.62
C LEU A 282 -22.99 5.33 7.18
N ALA A 283 -21.71 5.24 7.55
CA ALA A 283 -20.67 6.12 7.04
C ALA A 283 -19.91 5.45 5.88
N LEU A 284 -19.88 6.07 4.69
CA LEU A 284 -19.06 5.64 3.56
C LEU A 284 -17.89 6.60 3.41
N VAL A 285 -16.68 6.12 3.64
CA VAL A 285 -15.47 6.95 3.63
C VAL A 285 -14.44 6.44 2.61
N GLY A 286 -13.96 7.33 1.76
CA GLY A 286 -12.82 7.05 0.89
C GLY A 286 -11.51 7.15 1.68
N ALA A 287 -10.59 6.21 1.45
CA ALA A 287 -9.23 6.30 1.92
C ALA A 287 -8.28 6.20 0.71
N PHE A 288 -7.38 7.16 0.60
CA PHE A 288 -6.46 7.25 -0.53
C PHE A 288 -5.04 7.49 -0.04
N HIS A 289 -4.11 6.63 -0.52
CA HIS A 289 -2.69 6.84 -0.36
C HIS A 289 -2.24 6.80 1.11
N HIS A 290 -1.15 7.51 1.45
CA HIS A 290 -0.57 7.63 2.78
C HIS A 290 -0.30 9.09 3.16
N THR A 291 0.14 9.31 4.40
CA THR A 291 0.60 10.62 4.89
C THR A 291 2.03 10.52 5.43
N PRO A 292 2.77 11.63 5.54
CA PRO A 292 4.10 11.61 6.16
C PRO A 292 4.10 11.05 7.59
N THR A 293 3.04 11.31 8.36
CA THR A 293 2.89 10.74 9.70
C THR A 293 2.68 9.24 9.67
N ALA A 294 1.87 8.74 8.72
CA ALA A 294 1.63 7.31 8.56
C ALA A 294 2.91 6.56 8.14
N ILE A 295 3.77 7.15 7.28
CA ILE A 295 5.06 6.56 6.90
C ILE A 295 5.97 6.39 8.12
N ARG A 296 6.14 7.44 8.94
CA ARG A 296 6.95 7.35 10.17
C ARG A 296 6.38 6.30 11.11
N ARG A 297 5.06 6.28 11.29
CA ARG A 297 4.41 5.26 12.13
C ARG A 297 4.60 3.84 11.60
N ALA A 298 4.56 3.64 10.28
CA ALA A 298 4.82 2.35 9.67
C ALA A 298 6.26 1.88 9.96
N VAL A 299 7.26 2.76 9.84
CA VAL A 299 8.66 2.43 10.18
C VAL A 299 8.77 2.03 11.66
N GLU A 300 8.21 2.80 12.59
CA GLU A 300 8.22 2.48 14.02
C GLU A 300 7.62 1.09 14.31
N LEU A 301 6.52 0.74 13.66
CA LEU A 301 5.84 -0.54 13.85
C LEU A 301 6.64 -1.72 13.26
N LEU A 302 7.37 -1.50 12.17
CA LEU A 302 8.25 -2.49 11.57
C LEU A 302 9.53 -2.68 12.42
N GLU A 303 10.13 -1.61 12.92
CA GLU A 303 11.33 -1.66 13.76
C GLU A 303 11.05 -2.32 15.12
N SER A 304 9.92 -1.99 15.73
CA SER A 304 9.49 -2.59 17.01
C SER A 304 8.93 -4.00 16.86
N LYS A 305 8.80 -4.51 15.63
CA LYS A 305 8.15 -5.79 15.29
C LYS A 305 6.68 -5.88 15.77
N ALA A 306 6.04 -4.76 16.05
CA ALA A 306 4.62 -4.73 16.35
C ALA A 306 3.74 -5.12 15.14
N ILE A 307 4.30 -5.00 13.92
CA ILE A 307 3.77 -5.56 12.69
C ILE A 307 4.90 -6.26 11.95
N GLU A 308 4.72 -7.54 11.64
CA GLU A 308 5.67 -8.40 10.94
C GLU A 308 5.09 -8.89 9.60
N PRO A 309 5.28 -8.16 8.49
CA PRO A 309 4.69 -8.49 7.20
C PRO A 309 5.49 -9.54 6.41
N GLY A 310 6.53 -10.12 6.97
CA GLY A 310 7.47 -11.03 6.28
C GLY A 310 6.79 -12.21 5.60
N ALA A 311 5.71 -12.75 6.18
CA ALA A 311 4.93 -13.84 5.61
C ALA A 311 4.25 -13.48 4.26
N LEU A 312 4.15 -12.18 3.93
CA LEU A 312 3.66 -11.72 2.64
C LEU A 312 4.70 -11.80 1.52
N LEU A 313 5.97 -12.00 1.83
CA LEU A 313 7.04 -12.17 0.84
C LEU A 313 7.02 -13.61 0.31
N SER A 314 6.50 -13.80 -0.90
CA SER A 314 6.43 -15.12 -1.53
C SER A 314 7.74 -15.54 -2.20
N ARG A 315 8.47 -14.57 -2.77
CA ARG A 315 9.69 -14.81 -3.56
C ARG A 315 10.66 -13.62 -3.45
N ARG A 316 11.94 -13.87 -3.82
CA ARG A 316 12.98 -12.85 -4.02
C ARG A 316 13.58 -13.02 -5.41
N VAL A 317 13.76 -11.92 -6.14
CA VAL A 317 14.25 -11.89 -7.53
C VAL A 317 15.24 -10.75 -7.74
N GLY A 318 16.02 -10.81 -8.81
CA GLY A 318 16.80 -9.66 -9.29
C GLY A 318 16.03 -8.77 -10.24
N LEU A 319 16.62 -7.62 -10.65
CA LEU A 319 15.98 -6.63 -11.54
C LEU A 319 15.50 -7.23 -12.87
N GLY A 320 16.28 -8.14 -13.46
CA GLY A 320 15.91 -8.76 -14.74
C GLY A 320 14.60 -9.55 -14.72
N GLN A 321 14.12 -9.93 -13.55
CA GLN A 321 12.92 -10.75 -13.36
C GLN A 321 11.68 -9.95 -12.91
N VAL A 322 11.73 -8.63 -12.82
CA VAL A 322 10.61 -7.80 -12.36
C VAL A 322 9.36 -8.00 -13.21
N LYS A 323 9.50 -8.02 -14.53
CA LYS A 323 8.36 -8.25 -15.45
C LYS A 323 7.66 -9.58 -15.17
N GLU A 324 8.44 -10.64 -14.93
CA GLU A 324 7.92 -11.95 -14.56
C GLU A 324 7.26 -11.94 -13.18
N ALA A 325 7.87 -11.26 -12.21
CA ALA A 325 7.32 -11.10 -10.85
C ALA A 325 5.95 -10.40 -10.86
N LEU A 326 5.77 -9.38 -11.69
CA LEU A 326 4.49 -8.70 -11.88
C LEU A 326 3.45 -9.63 -12.53
N ALA A 327 3.86 -10.47 -13.49
CA ALA A 327 2.99 -11.48 -14.10
C ALA A 327 2.54 -12.55 -13.09
N TRP A 328 3.42 -13.02 -12.17
CA TRP A 328 3.03 -13.94 -11.08
C TRP A 328 1.99 -13.30 -10.16
N MET A 329 2.15 -12.01 -9.82
CA MET A 329 1.16 -11.29 -9.02
C MET A 329 -0.20 -11.18 -9.71
N GLU A 330 -0.20 -10.88 -11.00
CA GLU A 330 -1.43 -10.76 -11.81
C GLU A 330 -2.19 -12.09 -11.87
N ARG A 331 -1.48 -13.21 -12.07
CA ARG A 331 -2.08 -14.55 -12.06
C ARG A 331 -2.45 -15.06 -10.66
N GLY A 332 -2.09 -14.33 -9.61
CA GLY A 332 -2.39 -14.75 -8.23
C GLY A 332 -1.45 -15.80 -7.64
N GLU A 333 -0.31 -16.04 -8.24
CA GLU A 333 0.68 -17.06 -7.85
C GLU A 333 1.62 -16.58 -6.72
N THR A 334 1.61 -15.31 -6.40
CA THR A 334 2.41 -14.70 -5.32
C THR A 334 1.58 -13.69 -4.54
N MET A 335 2.00 -13.41 -3.30
CA MET A 335 1.54 -12.24 -2.53
C MET A 335 2.36 -11.02 -2.95
N LYS A 336 3.53 -10.80 -2.35
CA LYS A 336 4.53 -9.82 -2.79
C LYS A 336 5.82 -10.51 -3.20
N VAL A 337 6.54 -9.90 -4.11
CA VAL A 337 7.89 -10.34 -4.49
C VAL A 337 8.87 -9.25 -4.08
N ALA A 338 9.90 -9.64 -3.33
CA ALA A 338 11.02 -8.75 -3.05
C ALA A 338 11.95 -8.74 -4.27
N VAL A 339 12.28 -7.55 -4.72
CA VAL A 339 13.28 -7.32 -5.78
C VAL A 339 14.57 -6.85 -5.11
N ASP A 340 15.66 -7.54 -5.40
CA ASP A 340 17.01 -7.13 -5.03
C ASP A 340 17.67 -6.46 -6.25
N PRO A 341 17.75 -5.12 -6.29
CA PRO A 341 18.30 -4.44 -7.45
C PRO A 341 19.83 -4.62 -7.61
N GLN A 342 20.51 -5.09 -6.58
CA GLN A 342 21.96 -5.32 -6.63
C GLN A 342 22.34 -6.73 -7.15
N ARG A 343 21.33 -7.58 -7.37
CA ARG A 343 21.52 -8.95 -7.84
C ARG A 343 21.38 -9.09 -9.36
#